data_60c865db508fe2f40a1a4ebb58b3b5b2
#
_entry.id   60c865db508fe2f40a1a4ebb58b3b5b2
#
_cell.length_a   1.000
_cell.length_b   1.000
_cell.length_c   1.000
_cell.angle_alpha   90.00
_cell.angle_beta   90.00
_cell.angle_gamma   90.00
#
_symmetry.space_group_name_H-M   'P 1'
#
loop_
_entity.id
_entity.type
_entity.pdbx_description
1 polymer ?
#
loop_
_entity_poly.entity_id
_entity_poly.type
_entity_poly.pdbx_seq_one_letter_code
_entity_poly.pdbx_strand_id
1 'polypeptide(L)'
;LFIGIFQSLTYVAALVYPYIILRSQSAAPRSSALMNNAASQIVSAAFWAVMLIGIVDAAISFLRIEDMLPSIVGADLALSLGKPSFRGVYVHMPLLFAGIAISFMRRGVDFIWLASLIVFGELLIVITRFIFSYEQAFMGDLVRFWYAALFLFASAYTLVHDGHVRVDVIYATFSDRAKACTNIFGSLILGLPLCWIVVARGLWGPSSPFNLALLNFEVTQQGFGMYVKYLMSGFLIVFAISMLFQFASVIIKELNVLENNREADDTGALQEKVS
;
A
#
# COMPACT_ATOMS: atom_id res chain seq x y z
N LEU A 1 -0.70 9.90 30.99
CA LEU A 1 -2.03 9.41 31.34
C LEU A 1 -2.96 9.38 30.11
N PHE A 2 -3.16 10.50 29.40
CA PHE A 2 -4.06 10.58 28.23
C PHE A 2 -3.69 9.60 27.10
N ILE A 3 -2.41 9.46 26.77
CA ILE A 3 -1.91 8.52 25.74
C ILE A 3 -2.22 7.07 26.14
N GLY A 4 -2.03 6.70 27.41
CA GLY A 4 -2.33 5.35 27.89
C GLY A 4 -3.83 5.04 27.87
N ILE A 5 -4.69 6.00 28.22
CA ILE A 5 -6.15 5.83 28.15
C ILE A 5 -6.61 5.68 26.68
N PHE A 6 -6.10 6.52 25.78
CA PHE A 6 -6.41 6.42 24.35
C PHE A 6 -5.96 5.07 23.77
N GLN A 7 -4.77 4.61 24.13
CA GLN A 7 -4.23 3.33 23.70
C GLN A 7 -5.06 2.16 24.25
N SER A 8 -5.47 2.22 25.52
CA SER A 8 -6.36 1.21 26.10
C SER A 8 -7.74 1.19 25.46
N LEU A 9 -8.30 2.35 25.14
CA LEU A 9 -9.58 2.46 24.41
C LEU A 9 -9.49 1.88 23.00
N THR A 10 -8.37 2.10 22.30
CA THR A 10 -8.17 1.50 20.97
C THR A 10 -8.05 -0.02 21.02
N TYR A 11 -7.39 -0.60 22.04
CA TYR A 11 -7.35 -2.05 22.24
C TYR A 11 -8.72 -2.63 22.59
N VAL A 12 -9.47 -1.99 23.47
CA VAL A 12 -10.84 -2.39 23.80
C VAL A 12 -11.74 -2.30 22.56
N ALA A 13 -11.66 -1.21 21.80
CA ALA A 13 -12.42 -1.07 20.57
C ALA A 13 -12.05 -2.13 19.54
N ALA A 14 -10.77 -2.45 19.39
CA ALA A 14 -10.29 -3.50 18.49
C ALA A 14 -10.77 -4.91 18.86
N LEU A 15 -11.06 -5.16 20.12
CA LEU A 15 -11.63 -6.43 20.59
C LEU A 15 -13.16 -6.46 20.53
N VAL A 16 -13.81 -5.35 20.91
CA VAL A 16 -15.28 -5.25 21.01
C VAL A 16 -15.92 -5.06 19.64
N TYR A 17 -15.30 -4.30 18.76
CA TYR A 17 -15.85 -4.00 17.44
C TYR A 17 -16.06 -5.27 16.56
N PRO A 18 -15.08 -6.19 16.44
CA PRO A 18 -15.31 -7.47 15.76
C PRO A 18 -16.43 -8.30 16.39
N TYR A 19 -16.52 -8.32 17.72
CA TYR A 19 -17.57 -9.05 18.42
C TYR A 19 -18.98 -8.48 18.13
N ILE A 20 -19.12 -7.15 18.07
CA ILE A 20 -20.39 -6.50 17.70
C ILE A 20 -20.74 -6.81 16.24
N ILE A 21 -19.76 -6.79 15.33
CA ILE A 21 -19.97 -7.11 13.91
C ILE A 21 -20.43 -8.55 13.75
N LEU A 22 -19.77 -9.50 14.42
CA LEU A 22 -20.10 -10.92 14.36
C LEU A 22 -21.50 -11.22 14.90
N ARG A 23 -22.01 -10.45 15.84
CA ARG A 23 -23.35 -10.62 16.40
C ARG A 23 -24.47 -10.02 15.52
N SER A 24 -24.14 -9.23 14.53
CA SER A 24 -25.08 -8.56 13.64
C SER A 24 -24.96 -9.08 12.22
N GLN A 25 -25.75 -10.10 11.87
CA GLN A 25 -25.77 -10.74 10.55
C GLN A 25 -25.88 -9.74 9.38
N SER A 26 -26.66 -8.67 9.56
CA SER A 26 -26.82 -7.61 8.55
C SER A 26 -25.60 -6.67 8.42
N ALA A 27 -24.70 -6.65 9.40
CA ALA A 27 -23.55 -5.74 9.42
C ALA A 27 -22.28 -6.36 8.79
N ALA A 28 -22.17 -7.69 8.75
CA ALA A 28 -20.95 -8.36 8.26
C ALA A 28 -20.60 -8.05 6.79
N PRO A 29 -21.54 -8.14 5.81
CA PRO A 29 -21.23 -7.79 4.42
C PRO A 29 -20.86 -6.32 4.24
N ARG A 30 -21.55 -5.43 4.97
CA ARG A 30 -21.28 -3.98 4.95
C ARG A 30 -19.91 -3.66 5.54
N SER A 31 -19.52 -4.33 6.61
CA SER A 31 -18.23 -4.13 7.27
C SER A 31 -17.07 -4.64 6.44
N SER A 32 -17.21 -5.81 5.80
CA SER A 32 -16.22 -6.32 4.84
C SER A 32 -16.03 -5.34 3.68
N ALA A 33 -17.12 -4.84 3.09
CA ALA A 33 -17.06 -3.85 2.02
C ALA A 33 -16.38 -2.53 2.46
N LEU A 34 -16.65 -2.06 3.68
CA LEU A 34 -15.98 -0.87 4.23
C LEU A 34 -14.48 -1.05 4.39
N MET A 35 -14.03 -2.22 4.89
CA MET A 35 -12.60 -2.53 5.02
C MET A 35 -11.92 -2.60 3.66
N ASN A 36 -12.55 -3.27 2.68
CA ASN A 36 -12.06 -3.32 1.32
C ASN A 36 -11.96 -1.94 0.67
N ASN A 37 -12.99 -1.11 0.83
CA ASN A 37 -12.99 0.27 0.32
C ASN A 37 -11.89 1.12 0.99
N ALA A 38 -11.66 0.96 2.29
CA ALA A 38 -10.58 1.65 3.00
C ALA A 38 -9.21 1.26 2.46
N ALA A 39 -8.95 -0.04 2.29
CA ALA A 39 -7.70 -0.53 1.69
C ALA A 39 -7.51 0.03 0.27
N SER A 40 -8.52 -0.06 -0.57
CA SER A 40 -8.50 0.48 -1.94
C SER A 40 -8.24 1.99 -1.97
N GLN A 41 -8.84 2.75 -1.06
CA GLN A 41 -8.64 4.20 -0.97
C GLN A 41 -7.21 4.55 -0.55
N ILE A 42 -6.63 3.83 0.42
CA ILE A 42 -5.24 4.02 0.85
C ILE A 42 -4.27 3.74 -0.31
N VAL A 43 -4.48 2.62 -1.01
CA VAL A 43 -3.66 2.23 -2.17
C VAL A 43 -3.79 3.26 -3.30
N SER A 44 -5.01 3.73 -3.60
CA SER A 44 -5.24 4.76 -4.62
C SER A 44 -4.55 6.08 -4.28
N ALA A 45 -4.61 6.52 -3.03
CA ALA A 45 -3.93 7.74 -2.57
C ALA A 45 -2.40 7.62 -2.72
N ALA A 46 -1.84 6.49 -2.30
CA ALA A 46 -0.41 6.22 -2.43
C ALA A 46 0.03 6.13 -3.90
N PHE A 47 -0.76 5.49 -4.76
CA PHE A 47 -0.50 5.39 -6.20
C PHE A 47 -0.42 6.77 -6.86
N TRP A 48 -1.42 7.64 -6.66
CA TRP A 48 -1.40 8.98 -7.24
C TRP A 48 -0.26 9.83 -6.71
N ALA A 49 0.05 9.73 -5.40
CA ALA A 49 1.19 10.41 -4.81
C ALA A 49 2.52 9.96 -5.46
N VAL A 50 2.72 8.66 -5.63
CA VAL A 50 3.93 8.10 -6.27
C VAL A 50 4.05 8.53 -7.72
N MET A 51 2.94 8.55 -8.46
CA MET A 51 2.92 9.01 -9.85
C MET A 51 3.35 10.47 -9.95
N LEU A 52 2.73 11.36 -9.17
CA LEU A 52 3.03 12.78 -9.18
C LEU A 52 4.47 13.07 -8.72
N ILE A 53 4.88 12.50 -7.58
CA ILE A 53 6.22 12.71 -7.03
C ILE A 53 7.27 12.15 -7.98
N GLY A 54 7.08 10.95 -8.52
CA GLY A 54 8.02 10.34 -9.44
C GLY A 54 8.27 11.19 -10.67
N ILE A 55 7.21 11.69 -11.32
CA ILE A 55 7.32 12.55 -12.51
C ILE A 55 7.99 13.89 -12.17
N VAL A 56 7.53 14.56 -11.12
CA VAL A 56 8.05 15.91 -10.79
C VAL A 56 9.48 15.84 -10.28
N ASP A 57 9.81 14.87 -9.41
CA ASP A 57 11.15 14.74 -8.87
C ASP A 57 12.15 14.30 -9.95
N ALA A 58 11.72 13.44 -10.89
CA ALA A 58 12.53 13.09 -12.07
C ALA A 58 12.80 14.33 -12.95
N ALA A 59 11.80 15.16 -13.21
CA ALA A 59 11.97 16.40 -13.98
C ALA A 59 12.94 17.38 -13.29
N ILE A 60 12.80 17.60 -11.98
CA ILE A 60 13.73 18.45 -11.21
C ILE A 60 15.14 17.84 -11.24
N SER A 61 15.27 16.53 -11.10
CA SER A 61 16.57 15.86 -11.09
C SER A 61 17.25 15.92 -12.46
N PHE A 62 16.48 15.74 -13.54
CA PHE A 62 16.96 15.94 -14.92
C PHE A 62 17.49 17.35 -15.14
N LEU A 63 16.67 18.37 -14.87
CA LEU A 63 17.04 19.77 -15.05
C LEU A 63 18.26 20.17 -14.19
N ARG A 64 18.41 19.57 -13.03
CA ARG A 64 19.57 19.81 -12.15
C ARG A 64 20.85 19.20 -12.71
N ILE A 65 20.78 17.96 -13.24
CA ILE A 65 21.95 17.26 -13.79
C ILE A 65 22.44 17.92 -15.06
N GLU A 66 21.52 18.40 -15.90
CA GLU A 66 21.82 19.13 -17.14
C GLU A 66 22.16 20.61 -16.92
N ASP A 67 22.29 21.05 -15.65
CA ASP A 67 22.58 22.45 -15.27
C ASP A 67 21.60 23.48 -15.85
N MET A 68 20.37 23.03 -16.18
CA MET A 68 19.30 23.89 -16.74
C MET A 68 18.43 24.49 -15.64
N LEU A 69 18.44 23.94 -14.44
CA LEU A 69 17.55 24.33 -13.35
C LEU A 69 17.72 25.81 -12.96
N PRO A 70 18.96 26.37 -12.83
CA PRO A 70 19.15 27.79 -12.47
C PRO A 70 18.58 28.76 -13.50
N SER A 71 18.60 28.41 -14.80
CA SER A 71 18.05 29.25 -15.87
C SER A 71 16.53 29.33 -15.85
N ILE A 72 15.85 28.29 -15.31
CA ILE A 72 14.38 28.18 -15.28
C ILE A 72 13.81 28.81 -14.01
N VAL A 73 14.38 28.48 -12.85
CA VAL A 73 13.81 28.86 -11.54
C VAL A 73 14.64 29.91 -10.78
N GLY A 74 15.80 30.29 -11.30
CA GLY A 74 16.76 31.19 -10.64
C GLY A 74 17.75 30.43 -9.74
N ALA A 75 18.91 31.03 -9.50
CA ALA A 75 20.02 30.39 -8.80
C ALA A 75 19.67 29.99 -7.35
N ASP A 76 19.00 30.85 -6.59
CA ASP A 76 18.70 30.63 -5.19
C ASP A 76 17.71 29.46 -4.99
N LEU A 77 16.66 29.40 -5.83
CA LEU A 77 15.70 28.32 -5.77
C LEU A 77 16.30 27.01 -6.27
N ALA A 78 17.15 27.04 -7.30
CA ALA A 78 17.86 25.87 -7.79
C ALA A 78 18.77 25.24 -6.70
N LEU A 79 19.50 26.08 -5.96
CA LEU A 79 20.30 25.64 -4.80
C LEU A 79 19.42 25.05 -3.69
N SER A 80 18.27 25.63 -3.45
CA SER A 80 17.31 25.12 -2.44
C SER A 80 16.71 23.78 -2.85
N LEU A 81 16.32 23.61 -4.11
CA LEU A 81 15.85 22.35 -4.69
C LEU A 81 16.93 21.25 -4.72
N GLY A 82 18.20 21.60 -4.61
CA GLY A 82 19.31 20.68 -4.40
C GLY A 82 19.37 20.05 -3.01
N LYS A 83 18.55 20.54 -2.03
CA LYS A 83 18.54 20.04 -0.65
C LYS A 83 17.37 19.04 -0.45
N PRO A 84 17.63 17.82 0.06
CA PRO A 84 16.59 16.82 0.26
C PRO A 84 15.44 17.29 1.16
N SER A 85 15.76 17.96 2.27
CA SER A 85 14.76 18.50 3.20
C SER A 85 13.86 19.55 2.58
N PHE A 86 14.41 20.46 1.76
CA PHE A 86 13.63 21.45 1.06
C PHE A 86 12.69 20.80 0.04
N ARG A 87 13.22 19.89 -0.80
CA ARG A 87 12.42 19.18 -1.80
C ARG A 87 11.35 18.31 -1.13
N GLY A 88 11.68 17.65 -0.02
CA GLY A 88 10.72 16.88 0.76
C GLY A 88 9.53 17.72 1.24
N VAL A 89 9.81 18.86 1.86
CA VAL A 89 8.75 19.71 2.45
C VAL A 89 7.97 20.49 1.40
N TYR A 90 8.66 21.13 0.43
CA TYR A 90 8.01 22.07 -0.49
C TYR A 90 7.59 21.46 -1.82
N VAL A 91 8.06 20.26 -2.17
CA VAL A 91 7.66 19.57 -3.41
C VAL A 91 6.90 18.29 -3.08
N HIS A 92 7.51 17.35 -2.32
CA HIS A 92 6.91 16.03 -2.13
C HIS A 92 5.66 16.08 -1.24
N MET A 93 5.63 16.89 -0.16
CA MET A 93 4.46 16.99 0.70
C MET A 93 3.24 17.57 -0.04
N PRO A 94 3.33 18.71 -0.76
CA PRO A 94 2.22 19.19 -1.58
C PRO A 94 1.73 18.18 -2.62
N LEU A 95 2.65 17.47 -3.30
CA LEU A 95 2.29 16.43 -4.28
C LEU A 95 1.63 15.22 -3.62
N LEU A 96 2.04 14.83 -2.41
CA LEU A 96 1.39 13.79 -1.63
C LEU A 96 -0.05 14.18 -1.31
N PHE A 97 -0.29 15.39 -0.82
CA PHE A 97 -1.65 15.89 -0.57
C PHE A 97 -2.48 15.99 -1.84
N ALA A 98 -1.88 16.41 -2.96
CA ALA A 98 -2.55 16.42 -4.26
C ALA A 98 -2.93 15.00 -4.70
N GLY A 99 -2.05 14.01 -4.52
CA GLY A 99 -2.33 12.60 -4.79
C GLY A 99 -3.51 12.07 -3.96
N ILE A 100 -3.53 12.40 -2.66
CA ILE A 100 -4.66 12.07 -1.78
C ILE A 100 -5.95 12.71 -2.32
N ALA A 101 -5.94 13.99 -2.67
CA ALA A 101 -7.12 14.69 -3.20
C ALA A 101 -7.64 14.06 -4.51
N ILE A 102 -6.74 13.71 -5.43
CA ILE A 102 -7.08 13.05 -6.70
C ILE A 102 -7.71 11.68 -6.44
N SER A 103 -7.25 10.93 -5.45
CA SER A 103 -7.79 9.61 -5.11
C SER A 103 -9.26 9.64 -4.69
N PHE A 104 -9.75 10.73 -4.12
CA PHE A 104 -11.16 10.92 -3.82
C PHE A 104 -12.01 11.24 -5.07
N MET A 105 -11.39 11.85 -6.08
CA MET A 105 -12.06 12.19 -7.35
C MET A 105 -12.08 11.01 -8.33
N ARG A 106 -11.00 10.22 -8.35
CA ARG A 106 -10.81 9.07 -9.23
C ARG A 106 -10.72 7.78 -8.43
N ARG A 107 -11.82 7.04 -8.43
CA ARG A 107 -11.89 5.71 -7.79
C ARG A 107 -11.32 4.67 -8.75
N GLY A 108 -10.43 3.85 -8.24
CA GLY A 108 -9.78 2.78 -9.00
C GLY A 108 -8.32 3.11 -9.34
N VAL A 109 -7.50 2.10 -9.30
CA VAL A 109 -6.08 2.16 -9.63
C VAL A 109 -5.84 1.20 -10.77
N ASP A 110 -5.30 1.71 -11.83
CA ASP A 110 -4.85 0.88 -12.95
C ASP A 110 -3.33 0.73 -12.89
N PHE A 111 -2.88 -0.36 -12.30
CA PHE A 111 -1.47 -0.69 -12.17
C PHE A 111 -0.75 -0.90 -13.51
N ILE A 112 -1.50 -1.06 -14.61
CA ILE A 112 -0.95 -1.18 -15.96
C ILE A 112 -0.17 0.08 -16.34
N TRP A 113 -0.66 1.27 -15.95
CA TRP A 113 0.07 2.52 -16.18
C TRP A 113 1.40 2.57 -15.47
N LEU A 114 1.46 2.15 -14.20
CA LEU A 114 2.70 2.12 -13.45
C LEU A 114 3.68 1.10 -14.03
N ALA A 115 3.20 -0.09 -14.40
CA ALA A 115 4.00 -1.10 -15.08
C ALA A 115 4.53 -0.59 -16.44
N SER A 116 3.68 0.09 -17.22
CA SER A 116 4.08 0.67 -18.51
C SER A 116 5.16 1.75 -18.36
N LEU A 117 5.06 2.59 -17.33
CA LEU A 117 6.09 3.60 -17.03
C LEU A 117 7.41 2.99 -16.60
N ILE A 118 7.38 1.89 -15.84
CA ILE A 118 8.59 1.13 -15.48
C ILE A 118 9.27 0.59 -16.74
N VAL A 119 8.51 -0.09 -17.60
CA VAL A 119 9.03 -0.65 -18.86
C VAL A 119 9.58 0.47 -19.75
N PHE A 120 8.88 1.59 -19.85
CA PHE A 120 9.35 2.74 -20.62
C PHE A 120 10.63 3.34 -20.02
N GLY A 121 10.72 3.47 -18.71
CA GLY A 121 11.91 3.95 -18.01
C GLY A 121 13.12 3.03 -18.24
N GLU A 122 12.93 1.71 -18.12
CA GLU A 122 13.97 0.73 -18.42
C GLU A 122 14.41 0.78 -19.89
N LEU A 123 13.46 0.90 -20.81
CA LEU A 123 13.78 1.05 -22.23
C LEU A 123 14.60 2.31 -22.50
N LEU A 124 14.26 3.44 -21.88
CA LEU A 124 15.06 4.67 -21.99
C LEU A 124 16.46 4.50 -21.44
N ILE A 125 16.64 3.82 -20.31
CA ILE A 125 17.97 3.53 -19.73
C ILE A 125 18.79 2.72 -20.74
N VAL A 126 18.20 1.68 -21.34
CA VAL A 126 18.87 0.84 -22.33
C VAL A 126 19.27 1.65 -23.57
N ILE A 127 18.34 2.42 -24.13
CA ILE A 127 18.58 3.24 -25.32
C ILE A 127 19.68 4.29 -25.06
N THR A 128 19.58 5.05 -23.98
CA THR A 128 20.55 6.10 -23.65
C THR A 128 21.94 5.53 -23.40
N ARG A 129 22.01 4.40 -22.71
CA ARG A 129 23.28 3.76 -22.39
C ARG A 129 23.98 3.14 -23.60
N PHE A 130 23.24 2.38 -24.43
CA PHE A 130 23.85 1.61 -25.53
C PHE A 130 23.96 2.39 -26.85
N ILE A 131 23.06 3.34 -27.12
CA ILE A 131 23.09 4.13 -28.36
C ILE A 131 23.87 5.42 -28.16
N PHE A 132 23.65 6.11 -27.02
CA PHE A 132 24.23 7.43 -26.79
C PHE A 132 25.43 7.39 -25.81
N SER A 133 25.76 6.21 -25.25
CA SER A 133 26.81 6.05 -24.22
C SER A 133 26.64 7.01 -23.05
N TYR A 134 25.39 7.32 -22.71
CA TYR A 134 25.01 8.31 -21.70
C TYR A 134 24.00 7.70 -20.73
N GLU A 135 24.29 7.77 -19.43
CA GLU A 135 23.43 7.25 -18.39
C GLU A 135 23.00 8.36 -17.43
N GLN A 136 21.73 8.58 -17.33
CA GLN A 136 21.13 9.50 -16.36
C GLN A 136 21.05 8.84 -14.99
N ALA A 137 21.80 9.35 -14.01
CA ALA A 137 21.90 8.77 -12.68
C ALA A 137 20.55 8.65 -11.93
N PHE A 138 19.60 9.57 -12.19
CA PHE A 138 18.29 9.56 -11.53
C PHE A 138 17.34 8.50 -12.09
N MET A 139 17.52 8.02 -13.33
CA MET A 139 16.55 7.09 -13.95
C MET A 139 16.48 5.75 -13.22
N GLY A 140 17.61 5.23 -12.75
CA GLY A 140 17.64 4.02 -11.94
C GLY A 140 16.88 4.17 -10.62
N ASP A 141 16.93 5.36 -10.00
CA ASP A 141 16.14 5.65 -8.78
C ASP A 141 14.65 5.78 -9.10
N LEU A 142 14.28 6.37 -10.24
CA LEU A 142 12.90 6.50 -10.70
C LEU A 142 12.24 5.14 -10.93
N VAL A 143 12.92 4.26 -11.67
CA VAL A 143 12.41 2.91 -11.95
C VAL A 143 12.28 2.12 -10.65
N ARG A 144 13.27 2.19 -9.76
CA ARG A 144 13.24 1.53 -8.46
C ARG A 144 12.09 2.04 -7.59
N PHE A 145 11.82 3.34 -7.60
CA PHE A 145 10.73 3.98 -6.88
C PHE A 145 9.36 3.47 -7.36
N TRP A 146 9.12 3.48 -8.67
CA TRP A 146 7.87 2.98 -9.26
C TRP A 146 7.71 1.47 -9.11
N TYR A 147 8.80 0.72 -9.25
CA TYR A 147 8.80 -0.74 -9.09
C TYR A 147 8.45 -1.15 -7.65
N ALA A 148 9.05 -0.51 -6.66
CA ALA A 148 8.72 -0.75 -5.26
C ALA A 148 7.24 -0.44 -4.95
N ALA A 149 6.71 0.66 -5.50
CA ALA A 149 5.31 1.02 -5.38
C ALA A 149 4.40 -0.02 -6.05
N LEU A 150 4.72 -0.46 -7.26
CA LEU A 150 3.95 -1.48 -7.99
C LEU A 150 3.81 -2.75 -7.17
N PHE A 151 4.92 -3.31 -6.67
CA PHE A 151 4.89 -4.56 -5.92
C PHE A 151 4.16 -4.45 -4.59
N LEU A 152 4.39 -3.38 -3.84
CA LEU A 152 3.81 -3.24 -2.52
C LEU A 152 2.32 -2.84 -2.58
N PHE A 153 1.94 -1.96 -3.49
CA PHE A 153 0.55 -1.48 -3.55
C PHE A 153 -0.37 -2.45 -4.28
N ALA A 154 0.14 -3.17 -5.29
CA ALA A 154 -0.65 -4.18 -5.97
C ALA A 154 -1.02 -5.38 -5.09
N SER A 155 -0.30 -5.63 -4.00
CA SER A 155 -0.54 -6.78 -3.13
C SER A 155 -1.96 -6.82 -2.55
N ALA A 156 -2.47 -5.68 -2.06
CA ALA A 156 -3.84 -5.60 -1.56
C ALA A 156 -4.88 -5.77 -2.68
N TYR A 157 -4.60 -5.21 -3.87
CA TYR A 157 -5.46 -5.35 -5.04
C TYR A 157 -5.53 -6.80 -5.53
N THR A 158 -4.39 -7.49 -5.63
CA THR A 158 -4.32 -8.89 -6.09
C THR A 158 -5.00 -9.84 -5.11
N LEU A 159 -4.98 -9.55 -3.81
CA LEU A 159 -5.70 -10.35 -2.81
C LEU A 159 -7.22 -10.28 -3.00
N VAL A 160 -7.76 -9.10 -3.34
CA VAL A 160 -9.21 -8.90 -3.58
C VAL A 160 -9.68 -9.59 -4.85
N HIS A 161 -8.87 -9.54 -5.91
CA HIS A 161 -9.25 -10.01 -7.24
C HIS A 161 -8.80 -11.45 -7.53
N ASP A 162 -8.36 -12.19 -6.50
CA ASP A 162 -7.79 -13.54 -6.63
C ASP A 162 -6.69 -13.60 -7.72
N GLY A 163 -5.97 -12.49 -7.91
CA GLY A 163 -4.94 -12.34 -8.95
C GLY A 163 -3.66 -13.12 -8.68
N HIS A 164 -3.57 -13.82 -7.54
CA HIS A 164 -2.46 -14.71 -7.26
C HIS A 164 -2.63 -16.02 -8.02
N VAL A 165 -1.56 -16.48 -8.67
CA VAL A 165 -1.51 -17.82 -9.21
C VAL A 165 -1.56 -18.79 -8.03
N ARG A 166 -2.71 -19.43 -7.83
CA ARG A 166 -2.88 -20.47 -6.80
C ARG A 166 -2.56 -21.83 -7.41
N VAL A 167 -1.73 -22.60 -6.74
CA VAL A 167 -1.60 -24.03 -7.04
C VAL A 167 -2.74 -24.74 -6.30
N ASP A 168 -3.94 -24.65 -6.86
CA ASP A 168 -5.20 -25.01 -6.19
C ASP A 168 -5.48 -26.51 -6.14
N VAL A 169 -4.51 -27.36 -6.49
CA VAL A 169 -4.73 -28.83 -6.59
C VAL A 169 -5.34 -29.41 -5.31
N ILE A 170 -4.88 -28.98 -4.14
CA ILE A 170 -5.41 -29.45 -2.85
C ILE A 170 -6.59 -28.59 -2.42
N TYR A 171 -6.48 -27.27 -2.51
CA TYR A 171 -7.50 -26.34 -2.05
C TYR A 171 -8.82 -26.46 -2.85
N ALA A 172 -8.74 -26.76 -4.15
CA ALA A 172 -9.91 -26.96 -5.00
C ALA A 172 -10.80 -28.13 -4.53
N THR A 173 -10.21 -29.15 -3.90
CA THR A 173 -10.94 -30.32 -3.39
C THR A 173 -11.63 -30.07 -2.05
N PHE A 174 -11.35 -28.95 -1.39
CA PHE A 174 -11.94 -28.63 -0.10
C PHE A 174 -13.43 -28.25 -0.22
N SER A 175 -14.21 -28.62 0.78
CA SER A 175 -15.57 -28.12 0.94
C SER A 175 -15.55 -26.59 1.23
N ASP A 176 -16.65 -25.89 1.00
CA ASP A 176 -16.73 -24.45 1.23
C ASP A 176 -16.43 -24.06 2.68
N ARG A 177 -16.83 -24.91 3.65
CA ARG A 177 -16.44 -24.74 5.06
C ARG A 177 -14.93 -24.87 5.27
N ALA A 178 -14.30 -25.87 4.67
CA ALA A 178 -12.85 -26.08 4.79
C ALA A 178 -12.08 -24.93 4.14
N LYS A 179 -12.55 -24.42 2.99
CA LYS A 179 -11.97 -23.23 2.34
C LYS A 179 -12.06 -22.01 3.24
N ALA A 180 -13.25 -21.75 3.80
CA ALA A 180 -13.47 -20.63 4.70
C ALA A 180 -12.58 -20.71 5.96
N CYS A 181 -12.49 -21.87 6.60
CA CYS A 181 -11.61 -22.08 7.75
C CYS A 181 -10.13 -21.87 7.39
N THR A 182 -9.68 -22.35 6.24
CA THR A 182 -8.30 -22.19 5.76
C THR A 182 -7.98 -20.71 5.50
N ASN A 183 -8.90 -19.97 4.87
CA ASN A 183 -8.74 -18.55 4.60
C ASN A 183 -8.70 -17.72 5.89
N ILE A 184 -9.56 -18.03 6.86
CA ILE A 184 -9.56 -17.38 8.19
C ILE A 184 -8.24 -17.68 8.91
N PHE A 185 -7.82 -18.95 8.96
CA PHE A 185 -6.58 -19.35 9.63
C PHE A 185 -5.37 -18.64 9.01
N GLY A 186 -5.23 -18.65 7.68
CA GLY A 186 -4.14 -18.00 6.97
C GLY A 186 -4.12 -16.49 7.22
N SER A 187 -5.27 -15.83 7.15
CA SER A 187 -5.39 -14.39 7.40
C SER A 187 -5.08 -14.02 8.86
N LEU A 188 -5.59 -14.81 9.84
CA LEU A 188 -5.46 -14.52 11.26
C LEU A 188 -4.07 -14.82 11.81
N ILE A 189 -3.47 -15.95 11.40
CA ILE A 189 -2.22 -16.45 11.98
C ILE A 189 -0.98 -16.03 11.19
N LEU A 190 -1.10 -15.87 9.87
CA LEU A 190 0.03 -15.49 9.02
C LEU A 190 -0.07 -14.03 8.56
N GLY A 191 -1.21 -13.61 8.02
CA GLY A 191 -1.37 -12.30 7.41
C GLY A 191 -1.36 -11.14 8.42
N LEU A 192 -2.30 -11.14 9.36
CA LEU A 192 -2.42 -10.05 10.34
C LEU A 192 -1.17 -9.86 11.22
N PRO A 193 -0.54 -10.94 11.79
CA PRO A 193 0.66 -10.76 12.60
C PRO A 193 1.84 -10.21 11.80
N LEU A 194 2.04 -10.66 10.56
CA LEU A 194 3.11 -10.15 9.69
C LEU A 194 2.95 -8.64 9.49
N CYS A 195 1.78 -8.20 9.05
CA CYS A 195 1.51 -6.78 8.82
C CYS A 195 1.60 -5.97 10.11
N TRP A 196 1.09 -6.51 11.23
CA TRP A 196 1.18 -5.86 12.54
C TRP A 196 2.63 -5.67 12.99
N ILE A 197 3.49 -6.69 12.82
CA ILE A 197 4.92 -6.59 13.16
C ILE A 197 5.59 -5.50 12.32
N VAL A 198 5.30 -5.42 11.01
CA VAL A 198 5.85 -4.38 10.13
C VAL A 198 5.47 -2.99 10.64
N VAL A 199 4.20 -2.75 10.96
CA VAL A 199 3.72 -1.45 11.48
C VAL A 199 4.31 -1.17 12.87
N ALA A 200 4.20 -2.13 13.80
CA ALA A 200 4.63 -1.94 15.17
C ALA A 200 6.14 -1.71 15.27
N ARG A 201 6.96 -2.53 14.62
CA ARG A 201 8.42 -2.39 14.65
C ARG A 201 8.91 -1.23 13.79
N GLY A 202 8.22 -0.97 12.68
CA GLY A 202 8.59 0.11 11.76
C GLY A 202 8.33 1.51 12.30
N LEU A 203 7.29 1.70 13.12
CA LEU A 203 6.85 3.02 13.62
C LEU A 203 7.11 3.23 15.13
N TRP A 204 7.60 2.22 15.86
CA TRP A 204 7.77 2.30 17.30
C TRP A 204 9.00 3.14 17.71
N GLY A 205 8.76 4.42 17.93
CA GLY A 205 9.76 5.37 18.39
C GLY A 205 10.55 6.09 17.31
N PRO A 206 11.26 7.17 17.66
CA PRO A 206 12.01 8.00 16.69
C PRO A 206 13.14 7.26 15.96
N SER A 207 13.74 6.27 16.60
CA SER A 207 14.85 5.47 16.06
C SER A 207 14.39 4.26 15.24
N SER A 208 13.08 4.08 15.04
CA SER A 208 12.58 3.00 14.20
C SER A 208 12.99 3.20 12.74
N PRO A 209 13.15 2.13 11.95
CA PRO A 209 13.66 2.22 10.58
C PRO A 209 12.86 3.18 9.69
N PHE A 210 11.53 3.21 9.82
CA PHE A 210 10.69 4.07 8.98
C PHE A 210 10.75 5.52 9.44
N ASN A 211 10.64 5.78 10.75
CA ASN A 211 10.70 7.13 11.29
C ASN A 211 12.07 7.76 11.05
N LEU A 212 13.15 6.99 11.23
CA LEU A 212 14.51 7.48 10.99
C LEU A 212 14.69 7.91 9.53
N ALA A 213 14.26 7.10 8.58
CA ALA A 213 14.34 7.42 7.16
C ALA A 213 13.51 8.65 6.79
N LEU A 214 12.26 8.74 7.29
CA LEU A 214 11.35 9.84 7.02
C LEU A 214 11.80 11.17 7.65
N LEU A 215 12.23 11.14 8.91
CA LEU A 215 12.65 12.34 9.64
C LEU A 215 13.96 12.93 9.11
N ASN A 216 14.88 12.08 8.62
CA ASN A 216 16.16 12.52 8.10
C ASN A 216 16.15 12.79 6.59
N PHE A 217 15.01 12.65 5.91
CA PHE A 217 14.92 12.74 4.45
C PHE A 217 16.00 11.91 3.75
N GLU A 218 16.08 10.63 4.11
CA GLU A 218 17.15 9.74 3.65
C GLU A 218 17.20 9.66 2.12
N VAL A 219 18.40 9.87 1.57
CA VAL A 219 18.64 9.81 0.12
C VAL A 219 19.59 8.67 -0.24
N THR A 220 19.61 8.29 -1.51
CA THR A 220 20.60 7.35 -2.02
C THR A 220 22.01 7.97 -1.99
N GLN A 221 23.03 7.18 -1.65
CA GLN A 221 24.40 7.66 -1.51
C GLN A 221 25.05 8.05 -2.85
N GLN A 222 24.41 7.78 -3.98
CA GLN A 222 24.94 8.05 -5.32
C GLN A 222 24.83 9.52 -5.79
N GLY A 223 24.64 10.44 -4.88
CA GLY A 223 24.85 11.89 -5.00
C GLY A 223 24.01 12.68 -6.03
N PHE A 224 23.73 12.13 -7.20
CA PHE A 224 23.03 12.80 -8.30
C PHE A 224 21.66 12.20 -8.64
N GLY A 225 21.14 11.30 -7.80
CA GLY A 225 19.85 10.68 -7.99
C GLY A 225 18.63 11.51 -7.59
N MET A 226 17.47 10.86 -7.58
CA MET A 226 16.24 11.40 -7.03
C MET A 226 16.27 11.39 -5.51
N TYR A 227 15.51 12.31 -4.89
CA TYR A 227 15.43 12.41 -3.43
C TYR A 227 14.18 11.70 -2.88
N VAL A 228 13.88 10.50 -3.38
CA VAL A 228 12.66 9.75 -3.07
C VAL A 228 12.88 8.53 -2.15
N LYS A 229 14.12 8.20 -1.78
CA LYS A 229 14.43 6.99 -1.00
C LYS A 229 13.65 6.93 0.33
N TYR A 230 13.56 8.06 1.05
CA TYR A 230 12.82 8.11 2.32
C TYR A 230 11.33 7.81 2.17
N LEU A 231 10.72 8.12 1.00
CA LEU A 231 9.34 7.78 0.71
C LEU A 231 9.13 6.28 0.53
N MET A 232 10.13 5.56 0.03
CA MET A 232 10.05 4.11 -0.16
C MET A 232 9.88 3.37 1.18
N SER A 233 10.41 3.90 2.28
CA SER A 233 10.14 3.36 3.62
C SER A 233 8.65 3.48 3.99
N GLY A 234 7.98 4.55 3.55
CA GLY A 234 6.54 4.75 3.69
C GLY A 234 5.70 3.73 2.89
N PHE A 235 6.22 3.18 1.80
CA PHE A 235 5.50 2.17 1.02
C PHE A 235 5.23 0.89 1.80
N LEU A 236 6.16 0.49 2.68
CA LEU A 236 5.95 -0.66 3.58
C LEU A 236 4.83 -0.39 4.60
N ILE A 237 4.67 0.87 5.03
CA ILE A 237 3.58 1.27 5.91
C ILE A 237 2.25 1.17 5.15
N VAL A 238 2.19 1.72 3.93
CA VAL A 238 1.01 1.64 3.07
C VAL A 238 0.63 0.19 2.79
N PHE A 239 1.61 -0.64 2.43
CA PHE A 239 1.43 -2.08 2.23
C PHE A 239 0.84 -2.73 3.48
N ALA A 240 1.49 -2.58 4.63
CA ALA A 240 1.07 -3.25 5.85
C ALA A 240 -0.33 -2.82 6.30
N ILE A 241 -0.65 -1.52 6.25
CA ILE A 241 -1.97 -1.02 6.64
C ILE A 241 -3.05 -1.48 5.65
N SER A 242 -2.81 -1.38 4.34
CA SER A 242 -3.79 -1.84 3.34
C SER A 242 -4.05 -3.34 3.44
N MET A 243 -3.00 -4.15 3.67
CA MET A 243 -3.13 -5.58 3.88
C MET A 243 -3.83 -5.95 5.19
N LEU A 244 -3.64 -5.20 6.28
CA LEU A 244 -4.41 -5.38 7.51
C LEU A 244 -5.91 -5.23 7.26
N PHE A 245 -6.32 -4.18 6.54
CA PHE A 245 -7.72 -3.99 6.16
C PHE A 245 -8.22 -5.13 5.26
N GLN A 246 -7.42 -5.60 4.33
CA GLN A 246 -7.81 -6.70 3.45
C GLN A 246 -7.95 -8.04 4.19
N PHE A 247 -7.00 -8.41 5.05
CA PHE A 247 -7.13 -9.62 5.85
C PHE A 247 -8.34 -9.56 6.78
N ALA A 248 -8.63 -8.39 7.39
CA ALA A 248 -9.82 -8.20 8.19
C ALA A 248 -11.10 -8.37 7.34
N SER A 249 -11.13 -7.83 6.11
CA SER A 249 -12.23 -7.99 5.17
C SER A 249 -12.45 -9.47 4.81
N VAL A 250 -11.39 -10.22 4.51
CA VAL A 250 -11.44 -11.66 4.20
C VAL A 250 -12.00 -12.43 5.38
N ILE A 251 -11.52 -12.20 6.60
CA ILE A 251 -12.00 -12.90 7.81
C ILE A 251 -13.51 -12.66 7.99
N ILE A 252 -13.98 -11.41 7.89
CA ILE A 252 -15.39 -11.08 8.04
C ILE A 252 -16.23 -11.77 6.96
N LYS A 253 -15.76 -11.77 5.70
CA LYS A 253 -16.44 -12.42 4.58
C LYS A 253 -16.57 -13.93 4.80
N GLU A 254 -15.49 -14.60 5.18
CA GLU A 254 -15.45 -16.05 5.37
C GLU A 254 -16.25 -16.50 6.62
N LEU A 255 -16.27 -15.69 7.68
CA LEU A 255 -17.14 -15.94 8.85
C LEU A 255 -18.62 -15.89 8.46
N ASN A 256 -19.03 -14.96 7.60
CA ASN A 256 -20.40 -14.90 7.10
C ASN A 256 -20.76 -16.13 6.25
N VAL A 257 -19.81 -16.66 5.45
CA VAL A 257 -20.01 -17.91 4.70
C VAL A 257 -20.23 -19.10 5.66
N LEU A 258 -19.47 -19.18 6.75
CA LEU A 258 -19.62 -20.26 7.75
C LEU A 258 -20.95 -20.18 8.47
N GLU A 259 -21.42 -18.98 8.79
CA GLU A 259 -22.70 -18.75 9.47
C GLU A 259 -23.87 -19.12 8.57
N ASN A 260 -23.88 -18.67 7.31
CA ASN A 260 -24.95 -19.01 6.35
C ASN A 260 -25.03 -20.52 6.08
N ASN A 261 -23.89 -21.20 5.99
CA ASN A 261 -23.85 -22.66 5.82
C ASN A 261 -24.42 -23.40 7.04
N ARG A 262 -24.21 -22.88 8.25
CA ARG A 262 -24.75 -23.44 9.49
C ARG A 262 -26.27 -23.30 9.55
N GLU A 263 -26.82 -22.15 9.19
CA GLU A 263 -28.26 -21.90 9.15
C GLU A 263 -28.96 -22.79 8.11
N ALA A 264 -28.33 -23.02 6.94
CA ALA A 264 -28.86 -23.89 5.92
C ALA A 264 -28.93 -25.35 6.41
N ASP A 265 -27.90 -25.82 7.13
CA ASP A 265 -27.89 -27.17 7.71
C ASP A 265 -28.96 -27.34 8.81
N ASP A 266 -29.11 -26.34 9.70
CA ASP A 266 -30.09 -26.37 10.78
C ASP A 266 -31.53 -26.34 10.23
N THR A 267 -31.79 -25.60 9.14
CA THR A 267 -33.11 -25.56 8.47
C THR A 267 -33.40 -26.86 7.74
N GLY A 268 -32.42 -27.46 7.07
CA GLY A 268 -32.57 -28.76 6.43
C GLY A 268 -32.87 -29.86 7.42
N ALA A 269 -32.17 -29.88 8.57
CA ALA A 269 -32.40 -30.87 9.64
C ALA A 269 -33.77 -30.71 10.32
N LEU A 270 -34.34 -29.49 10.35
CA LEU A 270 -35.68 -29.26 10.85
C LEU A 270 -36.77 -29.75 9.88
N GLN A 271 -36.54 -29.59 8.57
CA GLN A 271 -37.47 -30.06 7.54
C GLN A 271 -37.52 -31.60 7.49
N GLU A 272 -36.38 -32.26 7.67
CA GLU A 272 -36.31 -33.73 7.70
C GLU A 272 -37.00 -34.34 8.93
N LYS A 273 -37.05 -33.64 10.06
CA LYS A 273 -37.76 -34.08 11.27
C LYS A 273 -39.27 -33.91 11.21
N VAL A 274 -39.79 -33.09 10.29
CA VAL A 274 -41.20 -32.78 10.11
C VAL A 274 -41.85 -33.59 8.98
N SER A 275 -41.05 -34.15 8.11
CA SER A 275 -41.48 -35.12 7.06
C SER A 275 -41.48 -36.53 7.58
#